data_28404c71684549098ccab23c4151206c
#
_entry.id   28404c71684549098ccab23c4151206c
#
_cell.length_a   1.000
_cell.length_b   1.000
_cell.length_c   1.000
_cell.angle_alpha   90.00
_cell.angle_beta   90.00
_cell.angle_gamma   90.00
#
_symmetry.space_group_name_H-M   'P 1'
#
loop_
_entity.id
_entity.type
_entity.pdbx_description
1 polymer ?
#
loop_
_entity_poly.entity_id
_entity_poly.type
_entity_poly.pdbx_seq_one_letter_code
_entity_poly.pdbx_strand_id
1 'polypeptide(L)'
;WLQEQRVLDVEKGALLALTHGLSACGDEHAIFAFTSRRRTSVSVATIKDFGEPLGAKVIRRIQAIKPGQYTRIGAAVRHVTAKLKERPHRHRLLMVLTDGKPNDIDQYEGRYGIEDTRMAIREARKAGLRVFGVTVDAHAREYFPYIFGRGAYAIFPSIDRLPAALPAIYRHVTR
;
A
#
# COMPACT_ATOMS: atom_id res chain seq x y z
N TRP A 1 -10.07 -18.31 5.24
CA TRP A 1 -9.05 -18.19 6.29
C TRP A 1 -7.66 -18.61 5.80
N LEU A 2 -7.49 -19.84 5.35
CA LEU A 2 -6.20 -20.34 4.86
C LEU A 2 -5.73 -19.58 3.61
N GLN A 3 -6.64 -19.22 2.74
CA GLN A 3 -6.34 -18.46 1.53
C GLN A 3 -5.94 -17.02 1.85
N GLU A 4 -6.62 -16.38 2.79
CA GLU A 4 -6.27 -15.04 3.26
C GLU A 4 -4.89 -15.01 3.91
N GLN A 5 -4.59 -16.00 4.73
CA GLN A 5 -3.28 -16.15 5.36
C GLN A 5 -2.18 -16.32 4.32
N ARG A 6 -2.42 -17.11 3.30
CA ARG A 6 -1.46 -17.32 2.21
C ARG A 6 -1.19 -16.03 1.43
N VAL A 7 -2.23 -15.27 1.10
CA VAL A 7 -2.08 -13.98 0.42
C VAL A 7 -1.25 -13.03 1.27
N LEU A 8 -1.53 -12.93 2.56
CA LEU A 8 -0.79 -12.08 3.47
C LEU A 8 0.68 -12.49 3.56
N ASP A 9 0.98 -13.79 3.63
CA ASP A 9 2.36 -14.30 3.70
C ASP A 9 3.14 -13.95 2.43
N VAL A 10 2.52 -14.04 1.26
CA VAL A 10 3.15 -13.66 -0.01
C VAL A 10 3.37 -12.14 -0.08
N GLU A 11 2.40 -11.35 0.39
CA GLU A 11 2.55 -9.89 0.48
C GLU A 11 3.71 -9.50 1.39
N LYS A 12 3.86 -10.16 2.54
CA LYS A 12 5.00 -9.95 3.45
C LYS A 12 6.33 -10.29 2.77
N GLY A 13 6.38 -11.40 2.05
CA GLY A 13 7.57 -11.78 1.29
C GLY A 13 7.93 -10.75 0.21
N ALA A 14 6.93 -10.26 -0.50
CA ALA A 14 7.10 -9.22 -1.51
C ALA A 14 7.60 -7.91 -0.90
N LEU A 15 7.04 -7.52 0.24
CA LEU A 15 7.45 -6.33 0.97
C LEU A 15 8.89 -6.45 1.47
N LEU A 16 9.29 -7.61 2.00
CA LEU A 16 10.68 -7.88 2.41
C LEU A 16 11.64 -7.76 1.24
N ALA A 17 11.31 -8.33 0.08
CA ALA A 17 12.14 -8.24 -1.11
C ALA A 17 12.30 -6.78 -1.56
N LEU A 18 11.23 -6.01 -1.56
CA LEU A 18 11.25 -4.60 -1.95
C LEU A 18 12.11 -3.78 -0.97
N THR A 19 11.91 -3.92 0.32
CA THR A 19 12.66 -3.14 1.33
C THR A 19 14.16 -3.49 1.33
N HIS A 20 14.52 -4.75 1.10
CA HIS A 20 15.92 -5.14 0.91
C HIS A 20 16.53 -4.46 -0.32
N GLY A 21 15.80 -4.44 -1.44
CA GLY A 21 16.24 -3.77 -2.66
C GLY A 21 16.43 -2.27 -2.48
N LEU A 22 15.47 -1.61 -1.84
CA LEU A 22 15.54 -0.16 -1.56
C LEU A 22 16.71 0.18 -0.63
N SER A 23 16.90 -0.62 0.41
CA SER A 23 18.02 -0.43 1.34
C SER A 23 19.38 -0.62 0.67
N ALA A 24 19.49 -1.62 -0.22
CA ALA A 24 20.72 -1.88 -0.97
C ALA A 24 21.06 -0.74 -1.93
N CYS A 25 20.04 -0.08 -2.51
CA CYS A 25 20.22 1.07 -3.40
C CYS A 25 20.44 2.38 -2.64
N GLY A 26 20.30 2.38 -1.31
CA GLY A 26 20.39 3.59 -0.51
C GLY A 26 19.15 4.48 -0.60
N ASP A 27 18.04 3.99 -1.13
CA ASP A 27 16.81 4.75 -1.25
C ASP A 27 16.09 4.83 0.09
N GLU A 28 15.85 6.05 0.55
CA GLU A 28 15.17 6.30 1.80
C GLU A 28 13.68 5.96 1.66
N HIS A 29 13.17 5.13 2.57
CA HIS A 29 11.79 4.67 2.52
C HIS A 29 11.23 4.38 3.90
N ALA A 30 9.91 4.41 4.00
CA ALA A 30 9.17 4.02 5.19
C ALA A 30 8.11 2.99 4.82
N ILE A 31 7.68 2.21 5.79
CA ILE A 31 6.65 1.18 5.62
C ILE A 31 5.60 1.40 6.70
N PHE A 32 4.35 1.47 6.27
CA PHE A 32 3.21 1.63 7.16
C PHE A 32 2.21 0.51 6.89
N ALA A 33 1.69 -0.08 7.94
CA ALA A 33 0.58 -1.00 7.86
C ALA A 33 -0.68 -0.34 8.43
N PHE A 34 -1.80 -0.51 7.78
CA PHE A 34 -3.05 0.05 8.27
C PHE A 34 -4.05 -1.07 8.54
N THR A 35 -4.78 -0.90 9.63
CA THR A 35 -5.87 -1.81 10.03
C THR A 35 -7.05 -0.97 10.45
N SER A 36 -8.27 -1.45 10.16
CA SER A 36 -9.48 -0.85 10.67
C SER A 36 -10.14 -1.82 11.62
N ARG A 37 -10.41 -1.40 12.84
CA ARG A 37 -11.07 -2.22 13.85
C ARG A 37 -12.60 -2.07 13.82
N ARG A 38 -13.10 -0.95 13.34
CA ARG A 38 -14.52 -0.64 13.20
C ARG A 38 -14.70 0.37 12.08
N ARG A 39 -15.95 0.66 11.69
CA ARG A 39 -16.27 1.64 10.64
C ARG A 39 -15.64 3.01 10.83
N THR A 40 -15.25 3.38 12.05
CA THR A 40 -14.84 4.73 12.41
C THR A 40 -13.38 4.87 12.83
N SER A 41 -12.65 3.77 13.04
CA SER A 41 -11.26 3.88 13.50
C SER A 41 -10.29 3.16 12.59
N VAL A 42 -9.37 3.91 12.02
CA VAL A 42 -8.25 3.40 11.23
C VAL A 42 -6.98 3.58 12.07
N SER A 43 -6.27 2.48 12.30
CA SER A 43 -4.96 2.52 12.91
C SER A 43 -3.88 2.36 11.85
N VAL A 44 -2.90 3.26 11.87
CA VAL A 44 -1.73 3.17 11.00
C VAL A 44 -0.53 2.89 11.89
N ALA A 45 0.09 1.75 11.69
CA ALA A 45 1.28 1.35 12.44
C ALA A 45 2.53 1.61 11.59
N THR A 46 3.54 2.24 12.18
CA THR A 46 4.84 2.39 11.54
C THR A 46 5.63 1.10 11.67
N ILE A 47 5.84 0.44 10.54
CA ILE A 47 6.65 -0.79 10.47
C ILE A 47 8.13 -0.43 10.34
N LYS A 48 8.44 0.57 9.51
CA LYS A 48 9.78 1.12 9.34
C LYS A 48 9.66 2.62 9.12
N ASP A 49 10.39 3.40 9.91
CA ASP A 49 10.50 4.83 9.67
C ASP A 49 11.59 5.14 8.64
N PHE A 50 11.57 6.33 8.06
CA PHE A 50 12.50 6.76 7.00
C PHE A 50 13.97 6.66 7.42
N GLY A 51 14.30 7.09 8.62
CA GLY A 51 15.68 7.06 9.13
C GLY A 51 16.07 5.75 9.78
N GLU A 52 15.16 4.80 9.89
CA GLU A 52 15.41 3.53 10.57
C GLU A 52 16.15 2.55 9.66
N PRO A 53 17.27 1.95 10.09
CA PRO A 53 17.96 0.95 9.27
C PRO A 53 17.13 -0.33 9.17
N LEU A 54 17.28 -1.03 8.06
CA LEU A 54 16.67 -2.35 7.89
C LEU A 54 17.40 -3.36 8.76
N GLY A 55 16.73 -3.89 9.76
CA GLY A 55 17.30 -4.84 10.70
C GLY A 55 16.24 -5.79 11.25
N ALA A 56 16.63 -6.56 12.26
CA ALA A 56 15.78 -7.59 12.86
C ALA A 56 14.46 -7.04 13.39
N LYS A 57 14.43 -5.82 13.91
CA LYS A 57 13.21 -5.19 14.42
C LYS A 57 12.20 -4.95 13.31
N VAL A 58 12.64 -4.41 12.17
CA VAL A 58 11.77 -4.16 11.01
C VAL A 58 11.23 -5.47 10.46
N ILE A 59 12.08 -6.47 10.30
CA ILE A 59 11.69 -7.79 9.80
C ILE A 59 10.62 -8.41 10.71
N ARG A 60 10.81 -8.34 12.01
CA ARG A 60 9.81 -8.85 12.98
C ARG A 60 8.48 -8.12 12.89
N ARG A 61 8.51 -6.79 12.70
CA ARG A 61 7.30 -5.99 12.54
C ARG A 61 6.54 -6.36 11.26
N ILE A 62 7.26 -6.61 10.16
CA ILE A 62 6.64 -7.09 8.91
C ILE A 62 5.99 -8.45 9.15
N GLN A 63 6.69 -9.37 9.78
CA GLN A 63 6.17 -10.71 10.06
C GLN A 63 4.97 -10.68 11.01
N ALA A 64 4.87 -9.68 11.87
CA ALA A 64 3.79 -9.51 12.83
C ALA A 64 2.54 -8.85 12.25
N ILE A 65 2.54 -8.41 10.99
CA ILE A 65 1.37 -7.82 10.35
C ILE A 65 0.25 -8.86 10.29
N LYS A 66 -0.92 -8.47 10.77
CA LYS A 66 -2.11 -9.33 10.79
C LYS A 66 -3.13 -8.86 9.76
N PRO A 67 -3.97 -9.77 9.22
CA PRO A 67 -5.02 -9.37 8.30
C PRO A 67 -5.99 -8.41 9.01
N GLY A 68 -6.28 -7.28 8.36
CA GLY A 68 -7.27 -6.34 8.85
C GLY A 68 -8.69 -6.76 8.44
N GLN A 69 -9.67 -6.41 9.26
CA GLN A 69 -11.07 -6.76 8.99
C GLN A 69 -11.76 -5.77 8.06
N TYR A 70 -11.31 -4.51 8.03
CA TYR A 70 -11.90 -3.45 7.21
C TYR A 70 -10.81 -2.60 6.58
N THR A 71 -11.00 -2.21 5.33
CA THR A 71 -9.97 -1.48 4.59
C THR A 71 -10.45 -0.05 4.28
N ARG A 72 -10.05 0.90 5.11
CA ARG A 72 -10.25 2.33 4.82
C ARG A 72 -8.96 2.92 4.26
N ILE A 73 -8.74 2.69 2.99
CA ILE A 73 -7.52 3.08 2.30
C ILE A 73 -7.35 4.60 2.28
N GLY A 74 -8.44 5.36 2.12
CA GLY A 74 -8.39 6.82 2.06
C GLY A 74 -7.73 7.46 3.28
N ALA A 75 -8.12 7.03 4.48
CA ALA A 75 -7.54 7.55 5.72
C ALA A 75 -6.06 7.19 5.85
N ALA A 76 -5.69 5.96 5.46
CA ALA A 76 -4.29 5.53 5.47
C ALA A 76 -3.45 6.34 4.46
N VAL A 77 -3.97 6.58 3.26
CA VAL A 77 -3.32 7.39 2.24
C VAL A 77 -3.08 8.82 2.75
N ARG A 78 -4.07 9.43 3.38
CA ARG A 78 -3.92 10.79 3.93
C ARG A 78 -2.87 10.85 5.04
N HIS A 79 -2.84 9.84 5.91
CA HIS A 79 -1.85 9.76 6.98
C HIS A 79 -0.42 9.68 6.42
N VAL A 80 -0.20 8.77 5.48
CA VAL A 80 1.12 8.57 4.86
C VAL A 80 1.51 9.77 4.00
N THR A 81 0.55 10.40 3.32
CA THR A 81 0.78 11.62 2.55
C THR A 81 1.34 12.73 3.44
N ALA A 82 0.75 12.93 4.63
CA ALA A 82 1.25 13.92 5.59
C ALA A 82 2.69 13.63 6.01
N LYS A 83 3.03 12.37 6.24
CA LYS A 83 4.40 11.96 6.58
C LYS A 83 5.37 12.20 5.44
N LEU A 84 4.97 11.85 4.22
CA LEU A 84 5.82 11.96 3.04
C LEU A 84 6.05 13.43 2.63
N LYS A 85 5.07 14.30 2.86
CA LYS A 85 5.19 15.74 2.62
C LYS A 85 6.28 16.40 3.47
N GLU A 86 6.56 15.87 4.64
CA GLU A 86 7.62 16.38 5.53
C GLU A 86 9.03 16.04 5.02
N ARG A 87 9.14 15.15 4.04
CA ARG A 87 10.45 14.74 3.51
C ARG A 87 10.95 15.76 2.50
N PRO A 88 12.27 16.09 2.52
CA PRO A 88 12.84 17.12 1.66
C PRO A 88 13.10 16.68 0.22
N HIS A 89 12.79 15.45 -0.14
CA HIS A 89 13.09 14.90 -1.46
C HIS A 89 12.16 15.45 -2.54
N ARG A 90 12.72 15.72 -3.72
CA ARG A 90 11.98 16.22 -4.88
C ARG A 90 11.03 15.17 -5.45
N HIS A 91 11.46 13.91 -5.48
CA HIS A 91 10.64 12.80 -5.98
C HIS A 91 10.15 11.96 -4.80
N ARG A 92 8.83 11.91 -4.65
CA ARG A 92 8.17 11.20 -3.55
C ARG A 92 7.14 10.27 -4.14
N LEU A 93 7.26 8.98 -3.84
CA LEU A 93 6.37 7.93 -4.31
C LEU A 93 5.65 7.29 -3.14
N LEU A 94 4.33 7.21 -3.23
CA LEU A 94 3.49 6.41 -2.37
C LEU A 94 3.00 5.18 -3.14
N MET A 95 3.42 4.00 -2.70
CA MET A 95 2.94 2.74 -3.24
C MET A 95 1.93 2.12 -2.27
N VAL A 96 0.72 1.88 -2.75
CA VAL A 96 -0.35 1.29 -1.95
C VAL A 96 -0.48 -0.17 -2.33
N LEU A 97 -0.17 -1.07 -1.39
CA LEU A 97 -0.33 -2.50 -1.55
C LEU A 97 -1.54 -2.96 -0.76
N THR A 98 -2.52 -3.52 -1.43
CA THR A 98 -3.76 -3.98 -0.81
C THR A 98 -4.18 -5.33 -1.40
N ASP A 99 -4.90 -6.12 -0.61
CA ASP A 99 -5.51 -7.36 -1.10
C ASP A 99 -6.75 -7.09 -1.98
N GLY A 100 -7.15 -5.83 -2.06
CA GLY A 100 -8.18 -5.38 -2.99
C GLY A 100 -9.61 -5.58 -2.52
N LYS A 101 -9.83 -6.10 -1.34
CA LYS A 101 -11.19 -6.20 -0.82
C LYS A 101 -11.54 -4.94 -0.02
N PRO A 102 -12.22 -3.93 -0.64
CA PRO A 102 -12.99 -3.03 0.18
C PRO A 102 -14.04 -3.90 0.86
N ASN A 103 -14.07 -3.88 2.16
CA ASN A 103 -14.99 -4.73 2.89
C ASN A 103 -16.40 -4.20 2.75
N ASP A 104 -17.10 -4.75 1.77
CA ASP A 104 -18.46 -4.38 1.43
C ASP A 104 -19.44 -5.07 2.36
N ILE A 105 -19.69 -4.44 3.46
CA ILE A 105 -20.86 -4.81 4.25
C ILE A 105 -22.10 -4.16 3.63
N ASP A 106 -21.89 -3.16 2.75
CA ASP A 106 -22.98 -2.37 2.20
C ASP A 106 -22.53 -1.73 0.89
N GLN A 107 -23.28 -1.89 -0.19
CA GLN A 107 -22.98 -1.28 -1.49
C GLN A 107 -22.78 0.23 -1.40
N TYR A 108 -23.47 0.88 -0.48
CA TYR A 108 -23.33 2.30 -0.23
C TYR A 108 -21.96 2.65 0.37
N GLU A 109 -21.50 1.87 1.32
CA GLU A 109 -20.18 2.06 1.93
C GLU A 109 -19.03 1.74 0.95
N GLY A 110 -19.21 0.72 0.12
CA GLY A 110 -18.24 0.39 -0.92
C GLY A 110 -18.02 1.56 -1.88
N ARG A 111 -19.10 2.18 -2.34
CA ARG A 111 -19.04 3.36 -3.21
C ARG A 111 -18.42 4.56 -2.51
N TYR A 112 -18.82 4.80 -1.27
CA TYR A 112 -18.23 5.87 -0.46
C TYR A 112 -16.73 5.65 -0.25
N GLY A 113 -16.33 4.42 0.05
CA GLY A 113 -14.93 4.05 0.24
C GLY A 113 -14.10 4.27 -1.03
N ILE A 114 -14.65 3.95 -2.19
CA ILE A 114 -14.00 4.17 -3.49
C ILE A 114 -13.79 5.67 -3.73
N GLU A 115 -14.84 6.47 -3.52
CA GLU A 115 -14.76 7.93 -3.71
C GLU A 115 -13.80 8.59 -2.72
N ASP A 116 -13.84 8.17 -1.46
CA ASP A 116 -12.94 8.69 -0.44
C ASP A 116 -11.47 8.35 -0.76
N THR A 117 -11.19 7.13 -1.18
CA THR A 117 -9.86 6.71 -1.61
C THR A 117 -9.38 7.51 -2.82
N ARG A 118 -10.24 7.68 -3.82
CA ARG A 118 -9.94 8.48 -4.99
C ARG A 118 -9.59 9.92 -4.62
N MET A 119 -10.38 10.51 -3.72
CA MET A 119 -10.14 11.87 -3.25
C MET A 119 -8.80 11.98 -2.50
N ALA A 120 -8.50 11.02 -1.63
CA ALA A 120 -7.22 10.99 -0.91
C ALA A 120 -6.03 10.92 -1.86
N ILE A 121 -6.14 10.13 -2.93
CA ILE A 121 -5.08 10.01 -3.94
C ILE A 121 -4.92 11.31 -4.73
N ARG A 122 -6.02 11.96 -5.08
CA ARG A 122 -5.97 13.26 -5.74
C ARG A 122 -5.30 14.31 -4.87
N GLU A 123 -5.60 14.33 -3.58
CA GLU A 123 -4.95 15.23 -2.61
C GLU A 123 -3.45 14.95 -2.52
N ALA A 124 -3.05 13.68 -2.49
CA ALA A 124 -1.63 13.29 -2.49
C ALA A 124 -0.91 13.79 -3.74
N ARG A 125 -1.51 13.63 -4.91
CA ARG A 125 -0.94 14.11 -6.18
C ARG A 125 -0.83 15.63 -6.24
N LYS A 126 -1.82 16.35 -5.73
CA LYS A 126 -1.75 17.82 -5.61
C LYS A 126 -0.61 18.26 -4.69
N ALA A 127 -0.29 17.45 -3.69
CA ALA A 127 0.84 17.71 -2.81
C ALA A 127 2.21 17.35 -3.42
N GLY A 128 2.22 16.88 -4.68
CA GLY A 128 3.45 16.56 -5.41
C GLY A 128 3.91 15.12 -5.29
N LEU A 129 3.08 14.22 -4.75
CA LEU A 129 3.41 12.80 -4.66
C LEU A 129 3.02 12.06 -5.94
N ARG A 130 3.82 11.07 -6.32
CA ARG A 130 3.39 10.02 -7.23
C ARG A 130 2.70 8.94 -6.42
N VAL A 131 1.61 8.41 -6.94
CA VAL A 131 0.84 7.36 -6.27
C VAL A 131 0.62 6.20 -7.22
N PHE A 132 0.92 5.00 -6.76
CA PHE A 132 0.77 3.78 -7.53
C PHE A 132 0.08 2.70 -6.68
N GLY A 133 -0.95 2.07 -7.21
CA GLY A 133 -1.69 1.02 -6.51
C GLY A 133 -1.32 -0.38 -7.01
N VAL A 134 -1.17 -1.31 -6.10
CA VAL A 134 -0.85 -2.71 -6.41
C VAL A 134 -1.82 -3.63 -5.68
N THR A 135 -2.41 -4.57 -6.38
CA THR A 135 -3.31 -5.54 -5.77
C THR A 135 -3.25 -6.90 -6.49
N VAL A 136 -3.72 -7.94 -5.81
CA VAL A 136 -3.88 -9.29 -6.36
C VAL A 136 -5.35 -9.63 -6.63
N ASP A 137 -6.29 -8.75 -6.29
CA ASP A 137 -7.71 -8.98 -6.47
C ASP A 137 -8.14 -8.70 -7.92
N ALA A 138 -8.65 -9.72 -8.61
CA ALA A 138 -9.14 -9.57 -9.98
C ALA A 138 -10.33 -8.59 -10.07
N HIS A 139 -11.15 -8.48 -9.04
CA HIS A 139 -12.29 -7.55 -9.01
C HIS A 139 -11.85 -6.08 -8.98
N ALA A 140 -10.61 -5.80 -8.63
CA ALA A 140 -10.07 -4.45 -8.64
C ALA A 140 -10.07 -3.80 -10.03
N ARG A 141 -10.17 -4.58 -11.11
CA ARG A 141 -10.34 -4.05 -12.48
C ARG A 141 -11.56 -3.15 -12.62
N GLU A 142 -12.56 -3.34 -11.77
CA GLU A 142 -13.79 -2.53 -11.78
C GLU A 142 -13.59 -1.15 -11.17
N TYR A 143 -12.65 -0.98 -10.22
CA TYR A 143 -12.50 0.28 -9.48
C TYR A 143 -11.07 0.87 -9.44
N PHE A 144 -10.01 0.08 -9.61
CA PHE A 144 -8.64 0.58 -9.58
C PHE A 144 -8.35 1.64 -10.67
N PRO A 145 -8.82 1.47 -11.93
CA PRO A 145 -8.63 2.53 -12.93
C PRO A 145 -9.28 3.85 -12.53
N TYR A 146 -10.44 3.79 -11.89
CA TYR A 146 -11.15 4.97 -11.41
C TYR A 146 -10.42 5.64 -10.25
N ILE A 147 -9.87 4.85 -9.32
CA ILE A 147 -9.19 5.34 -8.13
C ILE A 147 -7.80 5.91 -8.49
N PHE A 148 -6.98 5.12 -9.18
CA PHE A 148 -5.56 5.44 -9.41
C PHE A 148 -5.29 6.09 -10.77
N GLY A 149 -6.16 5.88 -11.74
CA GLY A 149 -5.97 6.35 -13.11
C GLY A 149 -5.13 5.40 -13.96
N ARG A 150 -5.17 5.60 -15.26
CA ARG A 150 -4.43 4.78 -16.23
C ARG A 150 -2.93 4.84 -15.98
N GLY A 151 -2.27 3.67 -16.04
CA GLY A 151 -0.82 3.58 -15.90
C GLY A 151 -0.31 3.76 -14.47
N ALA A 152 -1.20 3.93 -13.50
CA ALA A 152 -0.84 4.15 -12.10
C ALA A 152 -1.29 3.01 -11.19
N TYR A 153 -1.51 1.83 -11.74
CA TYR A 153 -1.85 0.63 -10.98
C TYR A 153 -1.38 -0.64 -11.66
N ALA A 154 -1.25 -1.71 -10.89
CA ALA A 154 -1.00 -3.05 -11.38
C ALA A 154 -1.86 -4.06 -10.63
N ILE A 155 -2.46 -4.98 -11.34
CA ILE A 155 -3.28 -6.06 -10.78
C ILE A 155 -2.63 -7.39 -11.18
N PHE A 156 -2.26 -8.19 -10.18
CA PHE A 156 -1.61 -9.47 -10.40
C PHE A 156 -2.63 -10.59 -10.23
N PRO A 157 -2.90 -11.39 -11.28
CA PRO A 157 -3.83 -12.52 -11.16
C PRO A 157 -3.30 -13.64 -10.27
N SER A 158 -1.98 -13.67 -10.03
CA SER A 158 -1.34 -14.65 -9.15
C SER A 158 -0.46 -13.95 -8.13
N ILE A 159 -0.69 -14.24 -6.86
CA ILE A 159 0.10 -13.72 -5.75
C ILE A 159 1.57 -14.15 -5.83
N ASP A 160 1.85 -15.27 -6.46
CA ASP A 160 3.21 -15.81 -6.54
C ASP A 160 4.16 -14.94 -7.37
N ARG A 161 3.62 -14.08 -8.25
CA ARG A 161 4.41 -13.14 -9.04
C ARG A 161 4.76 -11.86 -8.30
N LEU A 162 4.07 -11.57 -7.21
CA LEU A 162 4.20 -10.30 -6.51
C LEU A 162 5.62 -10.02 -5.98
N PRO A 163 6.34 -10.98 -5.38
CA PRO A 163 7.69 -10.71 -4.86
C PRO A 163 8.68 -10.20 -5.90
N ALA A 164 8.64 -10.78 -7.10
CA ALA A 164 9.51 -10.33 -8.21
C ALA A 164 8.99 -9.05 -8.86
N ALA A 165 7.68 -8.85 -8.87
CA ALA A 165 7.04 -7.73 -9.54
C ALA A 165 7.20 -6.40 -8.81
N LEU A 166 7.19 -6.36 -7.48
CA LEU A 166 7.29 -5.12 -6.72
C LEU A 166 8.58 -4.34 -7.01
N PRO A 167 9.77 -4.94 -6.98
CA PRO A 167 10.98 -4.21 -7.37
C PRO A 167 10.95 -3.70 -8.80
N ALA A 168 10.37 -4.48 -9.73
CA ALA A 168 10.25 -4.09 -11.12
C ALA A 168 9.30 -2.89 -11.30
N ILE A 169 8.18 -2.88 -10.59
CA ILE A 169 7.24 -1.75 -10.59
C ILE A 169 7.93 -0.50 -10.05
N TYR A 170 8.63 -0.62 -8.94
CA TYR A 170 9.37 0.50 -8.35
C TYR A 170 10.34 1.12 -9.35
N ARG A 171 11.13 0.30 -10.03
CA ARG A 171 12.06 0.79 -11.06
C ARG A 171 11.34 1.48 -12.21
N HIS A 172 10.19 0.96 -12.63
CA HIS A 172 9.41 1.54 -13.71
C HIS A 172 8.80 2.88 -13.33
N VAL A 173 8.25 2.98 -12.13
CA VAL A 173 7.57 4.19 -11.64
C VAL A 173 8.55 5.31 -11.30
N THR A 174 9.78 4.98 -10.92
CA THR A 174 10.80 5.95 -10.50
C THR A 174 11.71 6.44 -11.63
N ARG A 175 11.52 5.93 -12.83
CA ARG A 175 12.24 6.44 -14.01
C ARG A 175 11.77 7.79 -14.47
#